data_e83d7c994e7f2eba1aeaca0e2f62ede3
#
_entry.id   e83d7c994e7f2eba1aeaca0e2f62ede3
#
_cell.length_a   1.000
_cell.length_b   1.000
_cell.length_c   1.000
_cell.angle_alpha   90.00
_cell.angle_beta   90.00
_cell.angle_gamma   90.00
#
_symmetry.space_group_name_H-M   'P 1'
#
loop_
_entity.id
_entity.type
_entity.pdbx_description
1 polymer ?
#
loop_
_entity_poly.entity_id
_entity_poly.type
_entity_poly.pdbx_seq_one_letter_code
_entity_poly.pdbx_strand_id
1 'polypeptide(L)'
;ARAWVDPDYKAALLTDGAAAAKTLGHDTKGTPLVVLENTAHVHNVVVCTLCSCYPVTLLGPSPEWYKSKAYRGRVVRDPRTVLREFGTEIDSDRELRVHDSTADMRYMIMPKRPDNTDGLTEEALAELITRNGLIGVAEI
;
A
#
# COMPACT_ATOMS: atom_id res chain seq x y z
N ALA A 1 8.50 6.16 4.19
CA ALA A 1 9.40 6.54 5.29
C ALA A 1 9.05 7.92 5.85
N ARG A 2 8.99 8.98 5.04
CA ARG A 2 8.69 10.35 5.52
C ARG A 2 7.47 10.39 6.43
N ALA A 3 6.39 9.72 6.09
CA ALA A 3 5.16 9.70 6.89
C ALA A 3 5.33 9.02 8.27
N TRP A 4 6.32 8.18 8.44
CA TRP A 4 6.62 7.55 9.72
C TRP A 4 7.37 8.48 10.70
N VAL A 5 8.07 9.49 10.19
CA VAL A 5 8.89 10.41 11.00
C VAL A 5 8.33 11.83 11.05
N ASP A 6 7.40 12.17 10.17
CA ASP A 6 6.81 13.50 10.05
C ASP A 6 5.27 13.41 10.12
N PRO A 7 4.65 13.73 11.28
CA PRO A 7 3.20 13.67 11.44
C PRO A 7 2.43 14.60 10.49
N ASP A 8 2.98 15.75 10.14
CA ASP A 8 2.33 16.69 9.23
C ASP A 8 2.32 16.14 7.81
N TYR A 9 3.42 15.54 7.37
CA TYR A 9 3.46 14.85 6.08
C TYR A 9 2.51 13.65 6.04
N LYS A 10 2.44 12.86 7.12
CA LYS A 10 1.49 11.76 7.25
C LYS A 10 0.05 12.23 7.07
N ALA A 11 -0.34 13.30 7.75
CA ALA A 11 -1.69 13.86 7.62
C ALA A 11 -1.98 14.32 6.19
N ALA A 12 -1.02 14.98 5.53
CA ALA A 12 -1.15 15.40 4.14
C ALA A 12 -1.27 14.19 3.19
N LEU A 13 -0.46 13.15 3.40
CA LEU A 13 -0.46 11.93 2.57
C LEU A 13 -1.80 11.19 2.65
N LEU A 14 -2.38 11.09 3.83
CA LEU A 14 -3.67 10.42 4.04
C LEU A 14 -4.87 11.26 3.57
N THR A 15 -4.68 12.58 3.42
CA THR A 15 -5.72 13.51 2.93
C THR A 15 -5.73 13.59 1.41
N ASP A 16 -4.57 13.75 0.78
CA ASP A 16 -4.38 13.82 -0.67
C ASP A 16 -3.02 13.24 -1.03
N GLY A 17 -3.01 11.95 -1.38
CA GLY A 17 -1.79 11.21 -1.68
C GLY A 17 -1.04 11.77 -2.88
N ALA A 18 -1.74 12.22 -3.91
CA ALA A 18 -1.12 12.78 -5.11
C ALA A 18 -0.40 14.11 -4.82
N ALA A 19 -1.05 15.01 -4.08
CA ALA A 19 -0.46 16.28 -3.69
C ALA A 19 0.75 16.08 -2.77
N ALA A 20 0.65 15.18 -1.78
CA ALA A 20 1.75 14.86 -0.87
C ALA A 20 2.94 14.24 -1.60
N ALA A 21 2.71 13.29 -2.53
CA ALA A 21 3.77 12.70 -3.34
C ALA A 21 4.52 13.76 -4.17
N LYS A 22 3.79 14.74 -4.71
CA LYS A 22 4.36 15.82 -5.51
C LYS A 22 5.33 16.68 -4.70
N THR A 23 5.09 16.90 -3.41
CA THR A 23 6.01 17.65 -2.54
C THR A 23 7.38 16.97 -2.39
N LEU A 24 7.45 15.66 -2.61
CA LEU A 24 8.70 14.87 -2.61
C LEU A 24 9.25 14.63 -4.03
N GLY A 25 8.71 15.31 -5.03
CA GLY A 25 9.18 15.20 -6.41
C GLY A 25 8.56 14.07 -7.23
N HIS A 26 7.48 13.44 -6.72
CA HIS A 26 6.79 12.35 -7.41
C HIS A 26 5.47 12.83 -8.00
N ASP A 27 5.32 12.71 -9.31
CA ASP A 27 4.14 13.18 -10.04
C ASP A 27 3.25 12.00 -10.44
N THR A 28 1.98 12.02 -10.02
CA THR A 28 0.97 11.02 -10.41
C THR A 28 0.30 11.36 -11.74
N LYS A 29 0.75 12.41 -12.43
CA LYS A 29 0.23 12.87 -13.73
C LYS A 29 -1.29 13.08 -13.74
N GLY A 30 -1.78 13.69 -12.68
CA GLY A 30 -3.20 14.04 -12.53
C GLY A 30 -4.10 12.89 -12.09
N THR A 31 -3.58 11.69 -11.89
CA THR A 31 -4.39 10.58 -11.35
C THR A 31 -4.53 10.70 -9.84
N PRO A 32 -5.75 10.74 -9.29
CA PRO A 32 -5.95 10.75 -7.84
C PRO A 32 -5.34 9.52 -7.17
N LEU A 33 -4.70 9.73 -6.03
CA LEU A 33 -4.11 8.69 -5.21
C LEU A 33 -4.67 8.76 -3.79
N VAL A 34 -5.32 7.68 -3.36
CA VAL A 34 -5.76 7.50 -1.97
C VAL A 34 -4.75 6.61 -1.27
N VAL A 35 -4.17 7.09 -0.17
CA VAL A 35 -3.25 6.33 0.67
C VAL A 35 -3.99 5.86 1.91
N LEU A 36 -3.90 4.57 2.18
CA LEU A 36 -4.60 3.90 3.28
C LEU A 36 -3.60 3.45 4.33
N GLU A 37 -3.83 3.82 5.58
CA GLU A 37 -2.93 3.51 6.68
C GLU A 37 -3.19 2.10 7.24
N ASN A 38 -2.16 1.27 7.29
CA ASN A 38 -2.17 0.05 8.09
C ASN A 38 -1.88 0.38 9.56
N THR A 39 -2.68 -0.19 10.45
CA THR A 39 -2.55 -0.01 11.90
C THR A 39 -2.48 -1.37 12.59
N ALA A 40 -2.40 -1.37 13.93
CA ALA A 40 -2.49 -2.60 14.72
C ALA A 40 -3.86 -3.29 14.59
N HIS A 41 -4.89 -2.57 14.16
CA HIS A 41 -6.28 -3.06 14.09
C HIS A 41 -6.76 -3.33 12.66
N VAL A 42 -6.12 -2.71 11.66
CA VAL A 42 -6.55 -2.76 10.26
C VAL A 42 -5.35 -3.02 9.34
N HIS A 43 -5.49 -3.98 8.45
CA HIS A 43 -4.58 -4.20 7.34
C HIS A 43 -5.33 -4.03 6.02
N ASN A 44 -4.78 -3.23 5.11
CA ASN A 44 -5.38 -2.92 3.82
C ASN A 44 -4.62 -3.63 2.69
N VAL A 45 -5.36 -4.07 1.68
CA VAL A 45 -4.82 -4.70 0.47
C VAL A 45 -5.43 -4.04 -0.75
N VAL A 46 -4.62 -3.83 -1.78
CA VAL A 46 -5.07 -3.22 -3.05
C VAL A 46 -5.20 -4.27 -4.14
N VAL A 47 -6.27 -4.16 -4.92
CA VAL A 47 -6.52 -4.96 -6.10
C VAL A 47 -7.15 -4.08 -7.20
N CYS A 48 -7.14 -4.54 -8.43
CA CYS A 48 -8.04 -4.05 -9.48
C CYS A 48 -8.78 -5.25 -10.08
N THR A 49 -10.08 -5.35 -9.80
CA THR A 49 -10.89 -6.50 -10.26
C THR A 49 -11.24 -6.43 -11.74
N LEU A 50 -11.26 -5.23 -12.32
CA LEU A 50 -11.66 -5.02 -13.72
C LEU A 50 -10.48 -5.13 -14.70
N CYS A 51 -9.32 -4.64 -14.29
CA CYS A 51 -8.14 -4.59 -15.18
C CYS A 51 -6.84 -4.77 -14.39
N SER A 52 -5.94 -3.80 -14.47
CA SER A 52 -4.65 -3.83 -13.78
C SER A 52 -4.25 -2.44 -13.25
N CYS A 53 -5.23 -1.66 -12.80
CA CYS A 53 -5.00 -0.30 -12.29
C CYS A 53 -4.07 -0.33 -11.07
N TYR A 54 -2.95 0.36 -11.19
CA TYR A 54 -1.81 0.29 -10.30
C TYR A 54 -1.13 1.66 -10.25
N PRO A 55 -0.57 2.11 -9.14
CA PRO A 55 0.13 3.41 -9.09
C PRO A 55 1.50 3.36 -9.78
N VAL A 56 1.50 3.17 -11.08
CA VAL A 56 2.70 2.94 -11.92
C VAL A 56 3.70 4.09 -11.82
N THR A 57 3.23 5.31 -11.73
CA THR A 57 4.10 6.50 -11.66
C THR A 57 4.93 6.56 -10.37
N LEU A 58 4.50 5.84 -9.33
CA LEU A 58 5.18 5.77 -8.04
C LEU A 58 5.93 4.46 -7.82
N LEU A 59 5.34 3.34 -8.24
CA LEU A 59 5.83 2.00 -7.95
C LEU A 59 6.48 1.30 -9.14
N GLY A 60 6.48 1.94 -10.31
CA GLY A 60 6.94 1.29 -11.54
C GLY A 60 5.92 0.28 -12.09
N PRO A 61 6.32 -0.59 -13.02
CA PRO A 61 5.41 -1.58 -13.63
C PRO A 61 4.80 -2.52 -12.59
N SER A 62 3.52 -2.85 -12.78
CA SER A 62 2.84 -3.81 -11.91
C SER A 62 3.43 -5.22 -12.09
N PRO A 63 3.54 -6.00 -11.00
CA PRO A 63 3.96 -7.39 -11.11
C PRO A 63 2.92 -8.25 -11.82
N GLU A 64 3.38 -9.34 -12.44
CA GLU A 64 2.50 -10.23 -13.21
C GLU A 64 1.37 -10.83 -12.35
N TRP A 65 1.65 -11.20 -11.10
CA TRP A 65 0.63 -11.74 -10.21
C TRP A 65 -0.51 -10.75 -9.93
N TYR A 66 -0.21 -9.44 -9.90
CA TYR A 66 -1.22 -8.40 -9.67
C TYR A 66 -2.28 -8.37 -10.79
N LYS A 67 -1.86 -8.64 -12.01
CA LYS A 67 -2.73 -8.69 -13.21
C LYS A 67 -3.46 -10.02 -13.35
N SER A 68 -3.04 -11.07 -12.65
CA SER A 68 -3.60 -12.41 -12.81
C SER A 68 -5.08 -12.45 -12.41
N LYS A 69 -5.87 -13.23 -13.15
CA LYS A 69 -7.28 -13.45 -12.81
C LYS A 69 -7.42 -14.15 -11.44
N ALA A 70 -6.47 -15.01 -11.10
CA ALA A 70 -6.45 -15.71 -9.83
C ALA A 70 -6.36 -14.72 -8.65
N TYR A 71 -5.38 -13.82 -8.65
CA TYR A 71 -5.25 -12.80 -7.61
C TYR A 71 -6.48 -11.90 -7.55
N ARG A 72 -6.89 -11.35 -8.71
CA ARG A 72 -8.02 -10.41 -8.80
C ARG A 72 -9.35 -10.97 -8.29
N GLY A 73 -9.61 -12.25 -8.53
CA GLY A 73 -10.83 -12.90 -8.08
C GLY A 73 -10.76 -13.44 -6.66
N ARG A 74 -9.59 -13.97 -6.25
CA ARG A 74 -9.43 -14.62 -4.95
C ARG A 74 -9.25 -13.66 -3.80
N VAL A 75 -8.50 -12.56 -4.01
CA VAL A 75 -8.21 -11.61 -2.93
C VAL A 75 -9.46 -10.92 -2.37
N VAL A 76 -10.49 -10.72 -3.19
CA VAL A 76 -11.76 -10.13 -2.73
C VAL A 76 -12.64 -11.14 -1.98
N ARG A 77 -12.47 -12.45 -2.23
CA ARG A 77 -13.26 -13.50 -1.59
C ARG A 77 -12.62 -14.04 -0.33
N ASP A 78 -11.31 -14.23 -0.37
CA ASP A 78 -10.54 -14.84 0.72
C ASP A 78 -9.14 -14.19 0.81
N PRO A 79 -9.08 -12.92 1.25
CA PRO A 79 -7.82 -12.18 1.30
C PRO A 79 -6.80 -12.82 2.26
N ARG A 80 -7.22 -13.40 3.38
CA ARG A 80 -6.30 -14.02 4.36
C ARG A 80 -5.53 -15.18 3.77
N THR A 81 -6.20 -16.05 3.03
CA THR A 81 -5.55 -17.18 2.36
C THR A 81 -4.59 -16.70 1.27
N VAL A 82 -5.00 -15.72 0.48
CA VAL A 82 -4.12 -15.14 -0.56
C VAL A 82 -2.86 -14.53 0.07
N LEU A 83 -2.99 -13.79 1.16
CA LEU A 83 -1.83 -13.21 1.85
C LEU A 83 -0.90 -14.27 2.43
N ARG A 84 -1.43 -15.37 2.95
CA ARG A 84 -0.60 -16.51 3.41
C ARG A 84 0.23 -17.10 2.28
N GLU A 85 -0.31 -17.15 1.07
CA GLU A 85 0.43 -17.63 -0.12
C GLU A 85 1.59 -16.69 -0.47
N PHE A 86 1.52 -15.41 -0.10
CA PHE A 86 2.63 -14.47 -0.16
C PHE A 86 3.59 -14.58 1.04
N GLY A 87 3.31 -15.43 2.00
CA GLY A 87 4.09 -15.56 3.23
C GLY A 87 3.69 -14.57 4.33
N THR A 88 2.53 -13.93 4.20
CA THR A 88 2.04 -12.91 5.14
C THR A 88 0.90 -13.45 5.99
N GLU A 89 1.11 -13.54 7.28
CA GLU A 89 0.09 -13.97 8.27
C GLU A 89 -0.46 -12.74 8.97
N ILE A 90 -1.76 -12.50 8.83
CA ILE A 90 -2.46 -11.40 9.52
C ILE A 90 -3.28 -11.98 10.67
N ASP A 91 -3.10 -11.42 11.88
CA ASP A 91 -3.80 -11.85 13.07
C ASP A 91 -5.32 -11.86 12.88
N SER A 92 -6.00 -12.85 13.47
CA SER A 92 -7.45 -13.04 13.29
C SER A 92 -8.29 -11.89 13.87
N ASP A 93 -7.77 -11.16 14.85
CA ASP A 93 -8.41 -10.00 15.48
C ASP A 93 -8.16 -8.68 14.69
N ARG A 94 -7.29 -8.73 13.68
CA ARG A 94 -6.99 -7.58 12.81
C ARG A 94 -7.92 -7.59 11.60
N GLU A 95 -8.63 -6.50 11.38
CA GLU A 95 -9.52 -6.37 10.23
C GLU A 95 -8.71 -6.31 8.93
N LEU A 96 -9.17 -7.05 7.93
CA LEU A 96 -8.56 -7.06 6.59
C LEU A 96 -9.52 -6.38 5.61
N ARG A 97 -9.07 -5.29 4.99
CA ARG A 97 -9.86 -4.51 4.02
C ARG A 97 -9.24 -4.60 2.64
N VAL A 98 -10.05 -4.93 1.65
CA VAL A 98 -9.64 -4.99 0.24
C VAL A 98 -10.18 -3.77 -0.49
N HIS A 99 -9.31 -3.06 -1.20
CA HIS A 99 -9.65 -1.85 -1.94
C HIS A 99 -9.46 -2.08 -3.44
N ASP A 100 -10.49 -1.80 -4.20
CA ASP A 100 -10.53 -2.03 -5.65
C ASP A 100 -10.19 -0.73 -6.41
N SER A 101 -8.98 -0.69 -6.97
CA SER A 101 -8.53 0.44 -7.80
C SER A 101 -9.33 0.53 -9.10
N THR A 102 -9.51 1.76 -9.58
CA THR A 102 -10.19 2.04 -10.85
C THR A 102 -9.31 2.88 -11.77
N ALA A 103 -9.76 3.09 -13.01
CA ALA A 103 -9.06 3.98 -13.95
C ALA A 103 -8.93 5.41 -13.40
N ASP A 104 -9.92 5.86 -12.65
CA ASP A 104 -10.02 7.23 -12.14
C ASP A 104 -9.39 7.43 -10.76
N MET A 105 -9.02 6.34 -10.07
CA MET A 105 -8.48 6.39 -8.72
C MET A 105 -7.51 5.24 -8.47
N ARG A 106 -6.37 5.56 -7.87
CA ARG A 106 -5.38 4.58 -7.44
C ARG A 106 -5.30 4.55 -5.92
N TYR A 107 -5.03 3.34 -5.39
CA TYR A 107 -4.79 3.13 -3.97
C TYR A 107 -3.34 2.72 -3.74
N MET A 108 -2.78 3.15 -2.63
CA MET A 108 -1.49 2.71 -2.12
C MET A 108 -1.59 2.56 -0.61
N ILE A 109 -0.84 1.63 -0.05
CA ILE A 109 -0.83 1.41 1.39
C ILE A 109 0.32 2.17 2.03
N MET A 110 0.03 2.83 3.15
CA MET A 110 1.05 3.27 4.09
C MET A 110 1.24 2.13 5.09
N PRO A 111 2.35 1.37 5.01
CA PRO A 111 2.59 0.25 5.92
C PRO A 111 2.68 0.72 7.38
N LYS A 112 2.31 -0.15 8.30
CA LYS A 112 2.58 0.08 9.71
C LYS A 112 4.10 0.13 9.92
N ARG A 113 4.59 1.12 10.66
CA ARG A 113 6.01 1.20 10.99
C ARG A 113 6.42 -0.05 11.79
N PRO A 114 7.51 -0.73 11.41
CA PRO A 114 7.97 -1.89 12.17
C PRO A 114 8.37 -1.52 13.59
N ASP A 115 8.15 -2.45 14.52
CA ASP A 115 8.57 -2.29 15.89
C ASP A 115 10.11 -2.20 15.97
N ASN A 116 10.62 -1.56 17.02
CA ASN A 116 12.06 -1.40 17.27
C ASN A 116 12.82 -0.61 16.20
N THR A 117 12.14 0.31 15.51
CA THR A 117 12.76 1.19 14.49
C THR A 117 12.87 2.65 14.90
N ASP A 118 12.57 2.99 16.17
CA ASP A 118 12.50 4.39 16.63
C ASP A 118 13.82 5.16 16.49
N GLY A 119 14.96 4.46 16.55
CA GLY A 119 16.28 5.05 16.38
C GLY A 119 16.79 5.13 14.94
N LEU A 120 16.01 4.67 13.97
CA LEU A 120 16.44 4.65 12.57
C LEU A 120 16.19 6.00 11.89
N THR A 121 17.12 6.37 11.00
CA THR A 121 16.96 7.55 10.12
C THR A 121 15.88 7.30 9.07
N GLU A 122 15.38 8.38 8.45
CA GLU A 122 14.41 8.26 7.37
C GLU A 122 14.96 7.42 6.21
N GLU A 123 16.24 7.56 5.88
CA GLU A 123 16.92 6.79 4.83
C GLU A 123 16.93 5.30 5.16
N ALA A 124 17.29 4.94 6.39
CA ALA A 124 17.28 3.54 6.84
C ALA A 124 15.87 2.95 6.86
N LEU A 125 14.87 3.74 7.26
CA LEU A 125 13.47 3.33 7.21
C LEU A 125 12.98 3.13 5.76
N ALA A 126 13.44 3.95 4.83
CA ALA A 126 13.09 3.83 3.42
C ALA A 126 13.56 2.49 2.81
N GLU A 127 14.70 1.98 3.25
CA GLU A 127 15.23 0.70 2.80
C GLU A 127 14.36 -0.51 3.21
N LEU A 128 13.55 -0.36 4.25
CA LEU A 128 12.65 -1.42 4.72
C LEU A 128 11.39 -1.54 3.86
N ILE A 129 11.04 -0.49 3.11
CA ILE A 129 9.78 -0.42 2.38
C ILE A 129 9.89 -1.19 1.06
N THR A 130 8.93 -2.10 0.85
CA THR A 130 8.87 -2.92 -0.37
C THR A 130 7.63 -2.58 -1.19
N ARG A 131 7.67 -2.85 -2.49
CA ARG A 131 6.52 -2.73 -3.38
C ARG A 131 5.33 -3.55 -2.85
N ASN A 132 5.57 -4.78 -2.41
CA ASN A 132 4.53 -5.66 -1.89
C ASN A 132 3.91 -5.09 -0.61
N GLY A 133 4.68 -4.41 0.24
CA GLY A 133 4.17 -3.67 1.40
C GLY A 133 3.27 -2.51 1.01
N LEU A 134 3.61 -1.79 -0.07
CA LEU A 134 2.81 -0.66 -0.57
C LEU A 134 1.53 -1.07 -1.29
N ILE A 135 1.38 -2.35 -1.63
CA ILE A 135 0.13 -2.95 -2.16
C ILE A 135 -0.63 -3.70 -1.06
N GLY A 136 0.03 -4.02 0.03
CA GLY A 136 -0.59 -4.66 1.19
C GLY A 136 -0.51 -6.18 1.21
N VAL A 137 0.17 -6.83 0.25
CA VAL A 137 0.34 -8.30 0.28
C VAL A 137 1.50 -8.75 1.16
N ALA A 138 2.28 -7.82 1.68
CA ALA A 138 3.33 -8.07 2.67
C ALA A 138 3.27 -7.02 3.78
N GLU A 139 3.76 -7.37 4.95
CA GLU A 139 4.12 -6.41 6.00
C GLU A 139 5.59 -6.00 5.83
N ILE A 140 5.96 -4.90 6.48
CA ILE A 140 7.33 -4.42 6.48
C ILE A 140 8.05 -4.92 7.75
#